data_a4eaf278bf186cb1510eeacff80cac5c
#
_entry.id   a4eaf278bf186cb1510eeacff80cac5c
#
_cell.length_a   1.000
_cell.length_b   1.000
_cell.length_c   1.000
_cell.angle_alpha   90.00
_cell.angle_beta   90.00
_cell.angle_gamma   90.00
#
_symmetry.space_group_name_H-M   'P 1'
#
loop_
_entity.id
_entity.type
_entity.pdbx_description
1 polymer ?
#
loop_
_entity_poly.entity_id
_entity_poly.type
_entity_poly.pdbx_seq_one_letter_code
_entity_poly.pdbx_strand_id
1 'polypeptide(L)'
;MIHDTDRRGCFGASDTVRVMGRWYTQSFSRWWAVKLGVLREDFSSLAMRTGTAYEHPILKYLGVPVLDRQIRVRPLRLRVNLDGEDAGLITEVKTYGTPAFRVTRPYWMQCQVEMYAARKGCRIVAYRLEAEDYHNWFRPIDPDRLSFWPVEYDRTWVEMAYLPRLKYLAQCLKRGGWPREFDL
;
A
#
# COMPACT_ATOMS: atom_id res chain seq x y z
N MET A 1 -4.01 13.11 9.26
CA MET A 1 -3.64 11.94 10.12
C MET A 1 -4.70 10.86 9.94
N ILE A 2 -4.28 9.64 9.59
CA ILE A 2 -5.18 8.50 9.43
C ILE A 2 -5.66 8.05 10.82
N HIS A 3 -6.95 8.21 11.11
CA HIS A 3 -7.53 7.87 12.41
C HIS A 3 -7.91 6.40 12.57
N ASP A 4 -8.11 5.68 11.46
CA ASP A 4 -8.51 4.28 11.48
C ASP A 4 -7.40 3.41 10.88
N THR A 5 -6.59 2.83 11.77
CA THR A 5 -5.48 1.93 11.44
C THR A 5 -5.86 0.45 11.54
N ASP A 6 -7.06 0.15 12.05
CA ASP A 6 -7.54 -1.23 12.18
C ASP A 6 -7.76 -1.86 10.80
N ARG A 7 -6.99 -2.90 10.48
CA ARG A 7 -7.04 -3.61 9.20
C ARG A 7 -8.09 -4.71 9.13
N ARG A 8 -8.83 -4.94 10.20
CA ARG A 8 -9.90 -5.94 10.24
C ARG A 8 -11.07 -5.52 9.36
N GLY A 9 -11.69 -6.49 8.73
CA GLY A 9 -12.90 -6.28 7.94
C GLY A 9 -12.75 -5.48 6.65
N CYS A 10 -11.52 -5.10 6.26
CA CYS A 10 -11.24 -4.33 5.05
C CYS A 10 -9.92 -4.70 4.39
N PHE A 11 -9.78 -4.34 3.11
CA PHE A 11 -8.58 -4.52 2.30
C PHE A 11 -7.91 -3.17 2.06
N GLY A 12 -6.58 -3.11 2.21
CA GLY A 12 -5.77 -1.94 1.82
C GLY A 12 -5.16 -2.11 0.43
N ALA A 13 -4.60 -1.04 -0.13
CA ALA A 13 -3.88 -1.12 -1.41
C ALA A 13 -2.64 -2.05 -1.30
N SER A 14 -1.93 -2.05 -0.19
CA SER A 14 -0.81 -2.96 0.07
C SER A 14 -1.21 -4.45 0.19
N ASP A 15 -2.49 -4.75 0.43
CA ASP A 15 -3.00 -6.13 0.49
C ASP A 15 -3.11 -6.78 -0.91
N THR A 16 -2.91 -6.01 -1.96
CA THR A 16 -3.09 -6.46 -3.36
C THR A 16 -2.26 -7.71 -3.67
N VAL A 17 -1.06 -7.83 -3.11
CA VAL A 17 -0.22 -9.03 -3.23
C VAL A 17 -0.93 -10.27 -2.71
N ARG A 18 -1.68 -10.16 -1.63
CA ARG A 18 -2.44 -11.26 -1.02
C ARG A 18 -3.70 -11.56 -1.84
N VAL A 19 -4.39 -10.53 -2.30
CA VAL A 19 -5.57 -10.67 -3.18
C VAL A 19 -5.22 -11.38 -4.47
N MET A 20 -4.07 -11.03 -5.08
CA MET A 20 -3.60 -11.60 -6.36
C MET A 20 -2.77 -12.87 -6.20
N GLY A 21 -2.37 -13.20 -4.98
CA GLY A 21 -1.56 -14.39 -4.68
C GLY A 21 -2.36 -15.69 -4.66
N ARG A 22 -1.69 -16.76 -4.20
CA ARG A 22 -2.30 -18.08 -3.99
C ARG A 22 -2.95 -18.16 -2.60
N TRP A 23 -4.22 -18.53 -2.54
CA TRP A 23 -5.01 -18.47 -1.31
C TRP A 23 -4.90 -19.71 -0.42
N TYR A 24 -4.25 -20.78 -0.90
CA TYR A 24 -3.99 -21.99 -0.11
C TYR A 24 -2.68 -21.92 0.70
N THR A 25 -1.96 -20.79 0.65
CA THR A 25 -0.69 -20.67 1.38
C THR A 25 -0.89 -20.34 2.86
N GLN A 26 0.02 -20.80 3.72
CA GLN A 26 0.00 -20.47 5.14
C GLN A 26 0.06 -18.94 5.37
N SER A 27 0.82 -18.23 4.55
CA SER A 27 0.91 -16.76 4.64
C SER A 27 -0.39 -16.06 4.30
N PHE A 28 -1.17 -16.59 3.35
CA PHE A 28 -2.52 -16.11 3.07
C PHE A 28 -3.47 -16.43 4.22
N SER A 29 -3.43 -17.65 4.73
CA SER A 29 -4.29 -18.06 5.85
C SER A 29 -4.08 -17.17 7.08
N ARG A 30 -2.83 -16.88 7.43
CA ARG A 30 -2.52 -15.97 8.54
C ARG A 30 -3.07 -14.56 8.29
N TRP A 31 -2.83 -14.01 7.10
CA TRP A 31 -3.36 -12.69 6.71
C TRP A 31 -4.89 -12.66 6.74
N TRP A 32 -5.56 -13.73 6.25
CA TRP A 32 -7.02 -13.82 6.25
C TRP A 32 -7.59 -13.87 7.66
N ALA A 33 -6.96 -14.61 8.57
CA ALA A 33 -7.35 -14.64 9.98
C ALA A 33 -7.27 -13.25 10.64
N VAL A 34 -6.28 -12.41 10.24
CA VAL A 34 -6.22 -11.00 10.67
C VAL A 34 -7.41 -10.21 10.10
N LYS A 35 -7.77 -10.42 8.82
CA LYS A 35 -8.94 -9.75 8.21
C LYS A 35 -10.26 -10.14 8.89
N LEU A 36 -10.39 -11.39 9.32
CA LEU A 36 -11.53 -11.87 10.11
C LEU A 36 -11.53 -11.39 11.57
N GLY A 37 -10.44 -10.78 12.03
CA GLY A 37 -10.28 -10.37 13.44
C GLY A 37 -9.97 -11.51 14.40
N VAL A 38 -9.64 -12.71 13.89
CA VAL A 38 -9.26 -13.88 14.69
C VAL A 38 -7.82 -13.78 15.20
N LEU A 39 -6.95 -13.15 14.42
CA LEU A 39 -5.56 -12.87 14.81
C LEU A 39 -5.31 -11.36 14.85
N ARG A 40 -4.33 -10.95 15.67
CA ARG A 40 -3.74 -9.63 15.63
C ARG A 40 -2.33 -9.73 15.02
N GLU A 41 -1.95 -8.76 14.23
CA GLU A 41 -0.62 -8.66 13.65
C GLU A 41 0.04 -7.37 14.16
N ASP A 42 1.01 -7.54 15.06
CA ASP A 42 1.75 -6.44 15.70
C ASP A 42 3.23 -6.42 15.25
N PHE A 43 3.50 -6.92 14.04
CA PHE A 43 4.87 -6.96 13.54
C PHE A 43 5.28 -5.61 12.95
N SER A 44 6.34 -5.01 13.49
CA SER A 44 6.99 -3.84 12.94
C SER A 44 8.51 -3.99 13.00
N SER A 45 9.18 -3.99 11.85
CA SER A 45 10.65 -4.00 11.78
C SER A 45 11.23 -2.60 11.92
N LEU A 46 12.54 -2.50 12.21
CA LEU A 46 13.24 -1.23 12.22
C LEU A 46 13.11 -0.51 10.86
N ALA A 47 13.26 -1.23 9.76
CA ALA A 47 13.10 -0.68 8.41
C ALA A 47 11.70 -0.09 8.17
N MET A 48 10.63 -0.77 8.63
CA MET A 48 9.27 -0.26 8.53
C MET A 48 9.09 1.03 9.33
N ARG A 49 9.60 1.07 10.56
CA ARG A 49 9.52 2.28 11.41
C ARG A 49 10.29 3.44 10.80
N THR A 50 11.50 3.19 10.31
CA THR A 50 12.30 4.20 9.62
C THR A 50 11.58 4.72 8.38
N GLY A 51 11.01 3.82 7.55
CA GLY A 51 10.23 4.21 6.39
C GLY A 51 9.08 5.14 6.76
N THR A 52 8.28 4.78 7.75
CA THR A 52 7.17 5.61 8.24
C THR A 52 7.66 6.95 8.79
N ALA A 53 8.80 6.99 9.47
CA ALA A 53 9.35 8.24 10.00
C ALA A 53 9.78 9.22 8.90
N TYR A 54 10.28 8.72 7.77
CA TYR A 54 10.72 9.54 6.64
C TYR A 54 9.59 9.94 5.67
N GLU A 55 8.44 9.27 5.68
CA GLU A 55 7.33 9.49 4.75
C GLU A 55 6.86 10.96 4.75
N HIS A 56 6.44 11.49 5.88
CA HIS A 56 5.98 12.89 5.97
C HIS A 56 7.08 13.94 5.72
N PRO A 57 8.31 13.80 6.24
CA PRO A 57 9.42 14.68 5.87
C PRO A 57 9.66 14.76 4.37
N ILE A 58 9.64 13.62 3.66
CA ILE A 58 9.80 13.57 2.20
C ILE A 58 8.65 14.31 1.51
N LEU A 59 7.40 14.02 1.87
CA LEU A 59 6.23 14.65 1.27
C LEU A 59 6.21 16.16 1.50
N LYS A 60 6.60 16.63 2.69
CA LYS A 60 6.74 18.05 3.00
C LYS A 60 7.85 18.71 2.21
N TYR A 61 9.01 18.04 2.08
CA TYR A 61 10.12 18.53 1.26
C TYR A 61 9.69 18.74 -0.20
N LEU A 62 8.86 17.84 -0.72
CA LEU A 62 8.31 17.91 -2.09
C LEU A 62 7.14 18.89 -2.24
N GLY A 63 6.69 19.53 -1.17
CA GLY A 63 5.56 20.44 -1.19
C GLY A 63 4.23 19.78 -1.49
N VAL A 64 4.06 18.49 -1.16
CA VAL A 64 2.80 17.77 -1.36
C VAL A 64 1.73 18.30 -0.40
N PRO A 65 0.60 18.84 -0.90
CA PRO A 65 -0.32 19.63 -0.06
C PRO A 65 -1.23 18.79 0.81
N VAL A 66 -1.58 17.57 0.39
CA VAL A 66 -2.51 16.70 1.14
C VAL A 66 -1.79 15.43 1.55
N LEU A 67 -1.78 15.15 2.84
CA LEU A 67 -1.17 13.97 3.44
C LEU A 67 -2.24 13.07 4.08
N ASP A 68 -1.97 11.76 4.15
CA ASP A 68 -2.76 10.79 4.92
C ASP A 68 -4.25 10.74 4.53
N ARG A 69 -4.58 10.90 3.25
CA ARG A 69 -5.98 10.77 2.86
C ARG A 69 -6.42 9.31 2.84
N GLN A 70 -7.52 9.02 3.51
CA GLN A 70 -8.15 7.71 3.48
C GLN A 70 -9.38 7.70 2.56
N ILE A 71 -9.41 6.76 1.60
CA ILE A 71 -10.52 6.56 0.66
C ILE A 71 -11.18 5.21 0.96
N ARG A 72 -12.53 5.20 1.03
CA ARG A 72 -13.30 3.98 1.27
C ARG A 72 -14.19 3.64 0.09
N VAL A 73 -13.99 2.48 -0.51
CA VAL A 73 -14.89 1.90 -1.53
C VAL A 73 -15.71 0.81 -0.84
N ARG A 74 -16.82 1.21 -0.23
CA ARG A 74 -17.63 0.36 0.68
C ARG A 74 -18.06 -0.99 0.09
N PRO A 75 -18.56 -1.08 -1.18
CA PRO A 75 -19.00 -2.36 -1.75
C PRO A 75 -17.88 -3.40 -1.83
N LEU A 76 -16.62 -2.94 -1.95
CA LEU A 76 -15.43 -3.79 -2.06
C LEU A 76 -14.72 -4.01 -0.71
N ARG A 77 -15.22 -3.43 0.37
CA ARG A 77 -14.50 -3.37 1.65
C ARG A 77 -13.07 -2.85 1.50
N LEU A 78 -12.83 -2.04 0.47
CA LEU A 78 -11.54 -1.46 0.17
C LEU A 78 -11.37 -0.16 0.95
N ARG A 79 -10.24 -0.04 1.63
CA ARG A 79 -9.82 1.15 2.36
C ARG A 79 -8.38 1.47 2.01
N VAL A 80 -8.21 2.48 1.19
CA VAL A 80 -6.92 2.92 0.68
C VAL A 80 -6.45 4.12 1.48
N ASN A 81 -5.25 4.05 1.99
CA ASN A 81 -4.56 5.18 2.60
C ASN A 81 -3.53 5.67 1.59
N LEU A 82 -3.57 6.93 1.25
CA LEU A 82 -2.59 7.57 0.37
C LEU A 82 -1.57 8.29 1.24
N ASP A 83 -0.27 8.11 0.96
CA ASP A 83 0.78 8.82 1.68
C ASP A 83 0.68 10.31 1.41
N GLY A 84 0.55 10.70 0.13
CA GLY A 84 0.35 12.09 -0.25
C GLY A 84 -0.34 12.23 -1.60
N GLU A 85 -0.99 13.37 -1.82
CA GLU A 85 -1.59 13.71 -3.11
C GLU A 85 -1.66 15.22 -3.36
N ASP A 86 -1.76 15.58 -4.63
CA ASP A 86 -2.15 16.90 -5.11
C ASP A 86 -3.41 16.82 -6.00
N ALA A 87 -3.69 17.86 -6.80
CA ALA A 87 -4.90 17.94 -7.62
C ALA A 87 -5.06 16.74 -8.59
N GLY A 88 -3.99 16.22 -9.17
CA GLY A 88 -4.05 15.18 -10.21
C GLY A 88 -3.19 13.96 -9.95
N LEU A 89 -2.35 13.96 -8.92
CA LEU A 89 -1.30 12.97 -8.74
C LEU A 89 -1.23 12.46 -7.30
N ILE A 90 -1.13 11.14 -7.15
CA ILE A 90 -0.76 10.46 -5.90
C ILE A 90 0.75 10.39 -5.82
N THR A 91 1.30 10.65 -4.65
CA THR A 91 2.71 10.44 -4.33
C THR A 91 2.81 9.34 -3.28
N GLU A 92 3.22 8.15 -3.72
CA GLU A 92 3.50 7.00 -2.86
C GLU A 92 4.98 7.01 -2.49
N VAL A 93 5.31 6.97 -1.21
CA VAL A 93 6.68 7.03 -0.71
C VAL A 93 7.21 5.63 -0.45
N LYS A 94 8.41 5.34 -0.94
CA LYS A 94 9.14 4.10 -0.62
C LYS A 94 10.56 4.43 -0.17
N THR A 95 10.96 3.88 0.97
CA THR A 95 12.35 3.93 1.43
C THR A 95 13.06 2.62 1.12
N TYR A 96 14.35 2.66 0.82
CA TYR A 96 15.12 1.48 0.50
C TYR A 96 16.60 1.63 0.94
N GLY A 97 17.24 0.52 1.29
CA GLY A 97 18.65 0.47 1.69
C GLY A 97 19.58 -0.24 0.70
N THR A 98 19.07 -0.63 -0.47
CA THR A 98 19.86 -1.30 -1.52
C THR A 98 20.55 -0.28 -2.44
N PRO A 99 21.59 -0.67 -3.21
CA PRO A 99 22.26 0.27 -4.13
C PRO A 99 21.35 0.90 -5.18
N ALA A 100 20.27 0.21 -5.60
CA ALA A 100 19.34 0.71 -6.60
C ALA A 100 17.89 0.39 -6.23
N PHE A 101 16.99 1.34 -6.49
CA PHE A 101 15.55 1.13 -6.39
C PHE A 101 15.01 0.52 -7.69
N ARG A 102 13.96 -0.29 -7.54
CA ARG A 102 13.16 -0.80 -8.66
C ARG A 102 11.70 -0.79 -8.28
N VAL A 103 10.84 -0.40 -9.21
CA VAL A 103 9.39 -0.60 -9.06
C VAL A 103 9.10 -2.08 -9.19
N THR A 104 8.94 -2.74 -8.05
CA THR A 104 8.61 -4.16 -8.00
C THR A 104 7.15 -4.39 -8.36
N ARG A 105 6.78 -5.61 -8.75
CA ARG A 105 5.38 -5.97 -9.01
C ARG A 105 4.45 -5.65 -7.85
N PRO A 106 4.79 -5.91 -6.57
CA PRO A 106 4.00 -5.48 -5.42
C PRO A 106 3.74 -3.97 -5.36
N TYR A 107 4.75 -3.15 -5.59
CA TYR A 107 4.59 -1.69 -5.59
C TYR A 107 3.72 -1.21 -6.73
N TRP A 108 3.94 -1.75 -7.92
CA TRP A 108 3.09 -1.46 -9.07
C TRP A 108 1.62 -1.81 -8.80
N MET A 109 1.34 -3.01 -8.25
CA MET A 109 -0.03 -3.44 -7.91
C MET A 109 -0.67 -2.54 -6.85
N GLN A 110 0.09 -2.09 -5.85
CA GLN A 110 -0.39 -1.15 -4.84
C GLN A 110 -0.85 0.15 -5.51
N CYS A 111 0.01 0.76 -6.34
CA CYS A 111 -0.32 1.99 -7.07
C CYS A 111 -1.54 1.82 -7.99
N GLN A 112 -1.75 0.66 -8.63
CA GLN A 112 -2.96 0.41 -9.44
C GLN A 112 -4.24 0.56 -8.60
N VAL A 113 -4.23 0.04 -7.38
CA VAL A 113 -5.38 0.11 -6.47
C VAL A 113 -5.60 1.52 -5.92
N GLU A 114 -4.53 2.25 -5.67
CA GLU A 114 -4.58 3.65 -5.26
C GLU A 114 -5.15 4.53 -6.36
N MET A 115 -4.67 4.39 -7.59
CA MET A 115 -5.18 5.09 -8.78
C MET A 115 -6.66 4.77 -9.03
N TYR A 116 -7.06 3.50 -8.90
CA TYR A 116 -8.45 3.09 -8.99
C TYR A 116 -9.34 3.79 -7.97
N ALA A 117 -8.89 3.84 -6.71
CA ALA A 117 -9.67 4.42 -5.62
C ALA A 117 -9.73 5.95 -5.68
N ALA A 118 -8.63 6.61 -6.02
CA ALA A 118 -8.50 8.06 -6.03
C ALA A 118 -8.92 8.71 -7.37
N ARG A 119 -8.93 7.94 -8.46
CA ARG A 119 -9.12 8.44 -9.84
C ARG A 119 -8.10 9.50 -10.24
N LYS A 120 -6.84 9.27 -9.87
CA LYS A 120 -5.70 10.14 -10.13
C LYS A 120 -4.53 9.33 -10.67
N GLY A 121 -3.57 9.97 -11.31
CA GLY A 121 -2.27 9.36 -11.62
C GLY A 121 -1.49 9.01 -10.35
N CYS A 122 -0.41 8.25 -10.50
CA CYS A 122 0.46 7.87 -9.38
C CYS A 122 1.93 7.95 -9.78
N ARG A 123 2.75 8.43 -8.87
CA ARG A 123 4.21 8.27 -8.91
C ARG A 123 4.70 7.65 -7.60
N ILE A 124 5.73 6.84 -7.69
CA ILE A 124 6.50 6.42 -6.53
C ILE A 124 7.66 7.39 -6.36
N VAL A 125 7.82 7.89 -5.15
CA VAL A 125 9.02 8.61 -4.72
C VAL A 125 9.83 7.68 -3.86
N ALA A 126 11.01 7.30 -4.35
CA ALA A 126 11.89 6.40 -3.61
C ALA A 126 13.04 7.19 -2.99
N TYR A 127 13.28 6.97 -1.69
CA TYR A 127 14.35 7.60 -0.93
C TYR A 127 15.32 6.56 -0.41
N ARG A 128 16.60 6.73 -0.76
CA ARG A 128 17.67 5.83 -0.32
C ARG A 128 18.05 6.13 1.11
N LEU A 129 17.89 5.13 1.99
CA LEU A 129 18.35 5.19 3.37
C LEU A 129 19.82 4.81 3.48
N GLU A 130 20.53 5.50 4.36
CA GLU A 130 21.87 5.19 4.80
C GLU A 130 21.84 4.57 6.21
N ALA A 131 22.96 4.05 6.69
CA ALA A 131 23.03 3.40 8.00
C ALA A 131 22.60 4.33 9.16
N GLU A 132 22.97 5.60 9.06
CA GLU A 132 22.64 6.62 10.05
C GLU A 132 21.14 6.92 10.13
N ASP A 133 20.39 6.78 9.04
CA ASP A 133 18.95 7.05 8.99
C ASP A 133 18.16 6.07 9.87
N TYR A 134 18.68 4.88 10.14
CA TYR A 134 18.05 3.89 11.02
C TYR A 134 18.17 4.25 12.50
N HIS A 135 19.08 5.18 12.84
CA HIS A 135 19.36 5.62 14.20
C HIS A 135 18.94 7.07 14.47
N ASN A 136 18.78 7.88 13.39
CA ASN A 136 18.37 9.28 13.49
C ASN A 136 17.36 9.66 12.41
N TRP A 137 16.07 9.66 12.78
CA TRP A 137 14.96 9.96 11.86
C TRP A 137 14.72 11.47 11.64
N PHE A 138 15.54 12.32 12.25
CA PHE A 138 15.41 13.78 12.14
C PHE A 138 16.42 14.40 11.18
N ARG A 139 17.13 13.59 10.41
CA ARG A 139 18.04 14.07 9.37
C ARG A 139 17.26 14.80 8.28
N PRO A 140 17.80 15.92 7.76
CA PRO A 140 17.21 16.60 6.62
C PRO A 140 17.10 15.69 5.40
N ILE A 141 16.10 15.93 4.55
CA ILE A 141 15.97 15.20 3.29
C ILE A 141 17.06 15.66 2.34
N ASP A 142 17.83 14.70 1.86
CA ASP A 142 18.87 14.89 0.87
C ASP A 142 18.28 14.67 -0.54
N PRO A 143 18.21 15.70 -1.41
CA PRO A 143 17.64 15.59 -2.74
C PRO A 143 18.35 14.55 -3.63
N ASP A 144 19.65 14.36 -3.47
CA ASP A 144 20.45 13.43 -4.26
C ASP A 144 20.11 11.94 -3.99
N ARG A 145 19.37 11.70 -2.92
CA ARG A 145 18.87 10.37 -2.55
C ARG A 145 17.43 10.11 -2.99
N LEU A 146 16.76 11.10 -3.59
CA LEU A 146 15.41 10.95 -4.13
C LEU A 146 15.43 10.45 -5.57
N SER A 147 14.50 9.58 -5.90
CA SER A 147 14.21 9.19 -7.27
C SER A 147 12.71 9.10 -7.51
N PHE A 148 12.27 9.38 -8.75
CA PHE A 148 10.88 9.53 -9.13
C PHE A 148 10.52 8.52 -10.21
N TRP A 149 9.44 7.76 -9.98
CA TRP A 149 9.02 6.65 -10.82
C TRP A 149 7.53 6.79 -11.15
N PRO A 150 7.18 7.32 -12.33
CA PRO A 150 5.77 7.37 -12.76
C PRO A 150 5.24 5.95 -12.94
N VAL A 151 3.98 5.75 -12.56
CA VAL A 151 3.30 4.47 -12.71
C VAL A 151 2.08 4.67 -13.60
N GLU A 152 2.05 3.96 -14.73
CA GLU A 152 0.91 3.98 -15.63
C GLU A 152 -0.23 3.12 -15.09
N TYR A 153 -1.47 3.60 -15.27
CA TYR A 153 -2.67 2.89 -14.85
C TYR A 153 -3.05 1.82 -15.87
N ASP A 154 -3.08 0.58 -15.43
CA ASP A 154 -3.55 -0.55 -16.22
C ASP A 154 -5.01 -0.88 -15.85
N ARG A 155 -5.92 -0.23 -16.56
CA ARG A 155 -7.36 -0.44 -16.40
C ARG A 155 -7.76 -1.89 -16.61
N THR A 156 -7.19 -2.54 -17.62
CA THR A 156 -7.52 -3.93 -17.97
C THR A 156 -7.15 -4.87 -16.83
N TRP A 157 -5.94 -4.73 -16.28
CA TRP A 157 -5.52 -5.53 -15.13
C TRP A 157 -6.41 -5.29 -13.92
N VAL A 158 -6.77 -4.04 -13.62
CA VAL A 158 -7.65 -3.73 -12.49
C VAL A 158 -9.03 -4.35 -12.68
N GLU A 159 -9.66 -4.13 -13.83
CA GLU A 159 -11.04 -4.56 -14.09
C GLU A 159 -11.17 -6.08 -14.28
N MET A 160 -10.22 -6.71 -14.96
CA MET A 160 -10.31 -8.13 -15.37
C MET A 160 -9.61 -9.09 -14.42
N ALA A 161 -8.58 -8.65 -13.70
CA ALA A 161 -7.83 -9.53 -12.81
C ALA A 161 -8.05 -9.21 -11.31
N TYR A 162 -7.92 -7.94 -10.91
CA TYR A 162 -7.96 -7.56 -9.49
C TYR A 162 -9.38 -7.50 -8.93
N LEU A 163 -10.28 -6.75 -9.57
CA LEU A 163 -11.62 -6.52 -9.02
C LEU A 163 -12.47 -7.78 -8.87
N PRO A 164 -12.45 -8.78 -9.78
CA PRO A 164 -13.18 -10.04 -9.58
C PRO A 164 -12.73 -10.76 -8.30
N ARG A 165 -11.42 -10.87 -8.09
CA ARG A 165 -10.85 -11.51 -6.89
C ARG A 165 -11.18 -10.73 -5.62
N LEU A 166 -11.07 -9.41 -5.64
CA LEU A 166 -11.41 -8.57 -4.50
C LEU A 166 -12.91 -8.68 -4.14
N LYS A 167 -13.80 -8.66 -5.14
CA LYS A 167 -15.25 -8.82 -4.94
C LYS A 167 -15.57 -10.14 -4.25
N TYR A 168 -14.97 -11.23 -4.71
CA TYR A 168 -15.16 -12.55 -4.11
C TYR A 168 -14.65 -12.57 -2.65
N LEU A 169 -13.42 -12.09 -2.40
CA LEU A 169 -12.87 -11.99 -1.05
C LEU A 169 -13.73 -11.10 -0.14
N ALA A 170 -14.25 -9.99 -0.66
CA ALA A 170 -15.14 -9.11 0.10
C ALA A 170 -16.45 -9.80 0.52
N GLN A 171 -16.99 -10.67 -0.35
CA GLN A 171 -18.15 -11.50 -0.01
C GLN A 171 -17.82 -12.54 1.05
N CYS A 172 -16.68 -13.24 0.94
CA CYS A 172 -16.22 -14.18 1.95
C CYS A 172 -16.03 -13.48 3.31
N LEU A 173 -15.39 -12.32 3.31
CA LEU A 173 -15.16 -11.54 4.52
C LEU A 173 -16.49 -11.06 5.16
N LYS A 174 -17.46 -10.66 4.33
CA LYS A 174 -18.80 -10.28 4.81
C LYS A 174 -19.52 -11.42 5.54
N ARG A 175 -19.32 -12.66 5.09
CA ARG A 175 -19.94 -13.87 5.66
C ARG A 175 -19.13 -14.47 6.80
N GLY A 176 -17.94 -13.94 7.10
CA GLY A 176 -17.02 -14.52 8.08
C GLY A 176 -16.42 -15.85 7.63
N GLY A 177 -16.46 -16.15 6.34
CA GLY A 177 -16.02 -17.42 5.77
C GLY A 177 -14.60 -17.35 5.18
N TRP A 178 -14.00 -18.56 4.96
CA TRP A 178 -12.73 -18.70 4.27
C TRP A 178 -12.95 -18.78 2.77
N PRO A 179 -12.15 -18.07 1.98
CA PRO A 179 -12.20 -18.21 0.52
C PRO A 179 -11.67 -19.58 0.12
N ARG A 180 -12.29 -20.16 -0.87
CA ARG A 180 -11.74 -21.29 -1.62
C ARG A 180 -10.96 -20.74 -2.79
N GLU A 181 -9.96 -21.47 -3.28
CA GLU A 181 -9.24 -21.06 -4.48
C GLU A 181 -10.24 -20.90 -5.62
N PHE A 182 -10.11 -19.79 -6.32
CA PHE A 182 -11.07 -19.40 -7.34
C PHE A 182 -10.46 -19.75 -8.68
N ASP A 183 -11.06 -20.69 -9.36
CA ASP A 183 -10.80 -20.92 -10.78
C ASP A 183 -11.45 -19.76 -11.56
N LEU A 184 -10.62 -18.80 -11.94
CA LEU A 184 -10.99 -17.71 -12.84
C LEU A 184 -10.80 -18.16 -14.28
#